data_0e7f632a1d75e93739e55e8ebdcae817
#
_entry.id   0e7f632a1d75e93739e55e8ebdcae817
#
_cell.length_a   1.000
_cell.length_b   1.000
_cell.length_c   1.000
_cell.angle_alpha   90.00
_cell.angle_beta   90.00
_cell.angle_gamma   90.00
#
_symmetry.space_group_name_H-M   'P 1'
#
loop_
_entity.id
_entity.type
_entity.pdbx_description
1 polymer ?
#
loop_
_entity_poly.entity_id
_entity_poly.type
_entity_poly.pdbx_seq_one_letter_code
_entity_poly.pdbx_strand_id
1 'polypeptide(L)'
;LGIVVDMSHSAEKSTFDAIDLSKKPIAITHANPNFWHKALRNKSNDLLKALASSNGMLGLSLYAHHLKDSTSCKLESFCEMAARTVDIMGINNVGIGSDLCLNQPDSVVEWMRNGTWTKTKNFGEGSKNKPGFPQQPDWFLDARGFKNLETGLKNIGFNNEDTNKILGNNWYNFYKGIN
;
A
#
# COMPACT_ATOMS: atom_id res chain seq x y z
N LEU A 1 -17.52 5.38 16.44
CA LEU A 1 -17.61 6.36 15.35
C LEU A 1 -17.50 5.74 13.94
N GLY A 2 -17.19 4.44 13.82
CA GLY A 2 -17.01 3.79 12.50
C GLY A 2 -15.83 4.33 11.66
N ILE A 3 -14.81 4.90 12.30
CA ILE A 3 -13.61 5.44 11.63
C ILE A 3 -12.50 4.41 11.75
N VAL A 4 -11.89 4.06 10.62
CA VAL A 4 -10.71 3.18 10.57
C VAL A 4 -9.46 3.98 10.91
N VAL A 5 -8.62 3.42 11.77
CA VAL A 5 -7.28 3.96 12.05
C VAL A 5 -6.34 3.46 10.96
N ASP A 6 -5.79 4.36 10.15
CA ASP A 6 -4.79 4.06 9.12
C ASP A 6 -3.38 4.37 9.60
N MET A 7 -2.52 3.37 9.59
CA MET A 7 -1.13 3.46 10.05
C MET A 7 -0.11 3.41 8.91
N SER A 8 -0.53 3.70 7.67
CA SER A 8 0.37 3.70 6.49
C SER A 8 1.56 4.63 6.65
N HIS A 9 1.35 5.82 7.22
CA HIS A 9 2.36 6.86 7.41
C HIS A 9 3.03 6.83 8.80
N SER A 10 2.78 5.79 9.59
CA SER A 10 3.27 5.71 10.96
C SER A 10 4.52 4.85 11.07
N ALA A 11 5.36 5.19 12.06
CA ALA A 11 6.50 4.37 12.43
C ALA A 11 6.05 2.99 12.93
N GLU A 12 6.93 2.02 12.82
CA GLU A 12 6.63 0.63 13.16
C GLU A 12 6.19 0.47 14.62
N LYS A 13 6.92 1.09 15.55
CA LYS A 13 6.56 1.06 16.97
C LYS A 13 5.16 1.62 17.23
N SER A 14 4.84 2.79 16.68
CA SER A 14 3.51 3.40 16.83
C SER A 14 2.40 2.53 16.23
N THR A 15 2.71 1.75 15.20
CA THR A 15 1.76 0.82 14.59
C THR A 15 1.50 -0.38 15.49
N PHE A 16 2.53 -0.94 16.15
CA PHE A 16 2.35 -1.98 17.18
C PHE A 16 1.50 -1.46 18.34
N ASP A 17 1.83 -0.26 18.85
CA ASP A 17 1.05 0.37 19.93
C ASP A 17 -0.44 0.55 19.53
N ALA A 18 -0.69 0.94 18.26
CA ALA A 18 -2.06 1.07 17.73
C ALA A 18 -2.80 -0.28 17.63
N ILE A 19 -2.11 -1.36 17.22
CA ILE A 19 -2.67 -2.71 17.22
C ILE A 19 -3.08 -3.12 18.63
N ASP A 20 -2.22 -2.90 19.62
CA ASP A 20 -2.43 -3.33 20.99
C ASP A 20 -3.55 -2.54 21.70
N LEU A 21 -3.67 -1.25 21.39
CA LEU A 21 -4.62 -0.35 22.07
C LEU A 21 -5.97 -0.27 21.38
N SER A 22 -6.05 -0.60 20.09
CA SER A 22 -7.30 -0.47 19.33
C SER A 22 -8.30 -1.57 19.69
N LYS A 23 -9.55 -1.17 19.97
CA LYS A 23 -10.66 -2.10 20.20
C LYS A 23 -11.23 -2.70 18.91
N LYS A 24 -10.90 -2.16 17.78
CA LYS A 24 -11.31 -2.60 16.44
C LYS A 24 -10.07 -2.83 15.59
N PRO A 25 -10.14 -3.71 14.60
CA PRO A 25 -9.04 -3.88 13.66
C PRO A 25 -8.61 -2.55 13.02
N ILE A 26 -7.31 -2.35 12.86
CA ILE A 26 -6.73 -1.19 12.18
C ILE A 26 -6.30 -1.56 10.76
N ALA A 27 -5.97 -0.57 9.95
CA ALA A 27 -5.47 -0.78 8.60
C ALA A 27 -4.09 -0.15 8.39
N ILE A 28 -3.35 -0.72 7.47
CA ILE A 28 -2.27 -0.07 6.73
C ILE A 28 -2.77 -0.01 5.29
N THR A 29 -3.35 1.13 4.91
CA THR A 29 -4.09 1.20 3.65
C THR A 29 -3.20 1.17 2.41
N HIS A 30 -1.92 1.58 2.53
CA HIS A 30 -0.97 1.58 1.42
C HIS A 30 0.48 1.44 1.90
N ALA A 31 1.01 0.24 1.83
CA ALA A 31 2.44 -0.07 2.06
C ALA A 31 2.78 -1.43 1.46
N ASN A 32 4.08 -1.73 1.31
CA ASN A 32 4.55 -3.02 0.85
C ASN A 32 5.43 -3.69 1.91
N PRO A 33 5.74 -4.98 1.79
CA PRO A 33 6.62 -5.67 2.73
C PRO A 33 8.10 -5.34 2.51
N ASN A 34 8.84 -5.18 3.59
CA ASN A 34 10.28 -4.92 3.59
C ASN A 34 11.12 -6.07 3.02
N PHE A 35 10.61 -7.31 3.03
CA PHE A 35 11.33 -8.45 2.45
C PHE A 35 11.49 -8.31 0.93
N TRP A 36 10.60 -7.56 0.29
CA TRP A 36 10.61 -7.35 -1.15
C TRP A 36 11.40 -6.10 -1.54
N HIS A 37 11.16 -5.00 -0.84
CA HIS A 37 11.83 -3.72 -1.06
C HIS A 37 11.90 -2.91 0.24
N LYS A 38 13.12 -2.53 0.64
CA LYS A 38 13.35 -1.70 1.83
C LYS A 38 13.13 -0.23 1.51
N ALA A 39 11.90 0.23 1.61
CA ALA A 39 11.54 1.64 1.62
C ALA A 39 11.11 2.06 3.03
N LEU A 40 11.22 3.35 3.36
CA LEU A 40 10.86 3.88 4.70
C LEU A 40 9.40 3.58 5.10
N ARG A 41 8.50 3.48 4.11
CA ARG A 41 7.08 3.21 4.31
C ARG A 41 6.73 1.74 4.37
N ASN A 42 7.59 0.89 3.85
CA ASN A 42 7.35 -0.54 3.83
C ASN A 42 7.49 -1.14 5.22
N LYS A 43 6.86 -2.27 5.46
CA LYS A 43 6.62 -2.83 6.78
C LYS A 43 7.37 -4.15 6.98
N SER A 44 7.81 -4.41 8.21
CA SER A 44 8.48 -5.67 8.57
C SER A 44 7.50 -6.85 8.57
N ASN A 45 8.04 -8.07 8.42
CA ASN A 45 7.24 -9.29 8.52
C ASN A 45 6.57 -9.43 9.88
N ASP A 46 7.22 -8.98 10.95
CA ASP A 46 6.67 -9.09 12.31
C ASP A 46 5.46 -8.17 12.47
N LEU A 47 5.54 -6.95 11.93
CA LEU A 47 4.39 -6.05 11.92
C LEU A 47 3.24 -6.60 11.06
N LEU A 48 3.54 -7.16 9.89
CA LEU A 48 2.51 -7.78 9.03
C LEU A 48 1.80 -8.94 9.71
N LYS A 49 2.54 -9.80 10.43
CA LYS A 49 1.96 -10.89 11.23
C LYS A 49 1.09 -10.36 12.36
N ALA A 50 1.55 -9.35 13.09
CA ALA A 50 0.78 -8.74 14.18
C ALA A 50 -0.52 -8.09 13.65
N LEU A 51 -0.45 -7.37 12.53
CA LEU A 51 -1.61 -6.79 11.86
C LEU A 51 -2.64 -7.86 11.47
N ALA A 52 -2.18 -8.95 10.85
CA ALA A 52 -3.05 -10.06 10.47
C ALA A 52 -3.68 -10.75 11.69
N SER A 53 -2.91 -10.98 12.77
CA SER A 53 -3.38 -11.59 14.01
C SER A 53 -4.45 -10.77 14.73
N SER A 54 -4.46 -9.44 14.50
CA SER A 54 -5.49 -8.52 15.00
C SER A 54 -6.68 -8.34 14.02
N ASN A 55 -6.78 -9.18 12.98
CA ASN A 55 -7.73 -9.05 11.88
C ASN A 55 -7.62 -7.71 11.13
N GLY A 56 -6.46 -7.07 11.18
CA GLY A 56 -6.17 -5.85 10.46
C GLY A 56 -5.96 -6.08 8.96
N MET A 57 -5.93 -5.00 8.20
CA MET A 57 -5.91 -5.04 6.73
C MET A 57 -4.67 -4.33 6.17
N LEU A 58 -3.99 -4.97 5.23
CA LEU A 58 -2.91 -4.36 4.45
C LEU A 58 -3.37 -4.09 3.02
N GLY A 59 -3.22 -2.85 2.55
CA GLY A 59 -3.32 -2.48 1.15
C GLY A 59 -1.94 -2.43 0.49
N LEU A 60 -1.71 -3.27 -0.50
CA LEU A 60 -0.45 -3.28 -1.25
C LEU A 60 -0.36 -2.02 -2.12
N SER A 61 0.68 -1.23 -1.86
CA SER A 61 0.90 0.06 -2.50
C SER A 61 1.41 -0.09 -3.92
N LEU A 62 0.89 0.74 -4.81
CA LEU A 62 1.36 0.89 -6.19
C LEU A 62 2.14 2.20 -6.40
N TYR A 63 2.37 2.96 -5.34
CA TYR A 63 3.21 4.15 -5.39
C TYR A 63 4.66 3.77 -5.72
N ALA A 64 5.22 4.35 -6.79
CA ALA A 64 6.46 3.87 -7.36
C ALA A 64 7.66 3.81 -6.40
N HIS A 65 7.76 4.74 -5.43
CA HIS A 65 8.83 4.68 -4.43
C HIS A 65 8.68 3.54 -3.40
N HIS A 66 7.51 2.92 -3.31
CA HIS A 66 7.29 1.74 -2.48
C HIS A 66 7.54 0.43 -3.24
N LEU A 67 7.70 0.51 -4.57
CA LEU A 67 7.90 -0.65 -5.44
C LEU A 67 9.39 -0.95 -5.61
N LYS A 68 9.72 -2.23 -5.65
CA LYS A 68 11.02 -2.69 -6.11
C LYS A 68 11.18 -2.25 -7.58
N ASP A 69 12.34 -1.69 -7.90
CA ASP A 69 12.66 -1.11 -9.21
C ASP A 69 11.80 0.12 -9.62
N SER A 70 11.04 0.70 -8.66
CA SER A 70 10.27 1.93 -8.84
C SER A 70 9.35 1.88 -10.07
N THR A 71 9.43 2.85 -10.98
CA THR A 71 8.64 2.92 -12.22
C THR A 71 8.88 1.76 -13.19
N SER A 72 10.01 1.05 -13.04
CA SER A 72 10.37 -0.12 -13.85
C SER A 72 9.90 -1.43 -13.22
N CYS A 73 9.14 -1.37 -12.13
CA CYS A 73 8.59 -2.55 -11.48
C CYS A 73 7.76 -3.38 -12.46
N LYS A 74 8.04 -4.67 -12.53
CA LYS A 74 7.28 -5.60 -13.38
C LYS A 74 6.05 -6.12 -12.65
N LEU A 75 4.95 -6.27 -13.38
CA LEU A 75 3.68 -6.81 -12.86
C LEU A 75 3.88 -8.17 -12.19
N GLU A 76 4.64 -9.07 -12.81
CA GLU A 76 4.94 -10.40 -12.27
C GLU A 76 5.61 -10.31 -10.89
N SER A 77 6.66 -9.49 -10.77
CA SER A 77 7.36 -9.27 -9.49
C SER A 77 6.45 -8.72 -8.40
N PHE A 78 5.51 -7.83 -8.75
CA PHE A 78 4.50 -7.33 -7.82
C PHE A 78 3.53 -8.43 -7.39
N CYS A 79 3.05 -9.24 -8.33
CA CYS A 79 2.15 -10.33 -8.02
C CYS A 79 2.82 -11.43 -7.17
N GLU A 80 4.07 -11.79 -7.44
CA GLU A 80 4.86 -12.71 -6.59
C GLU A 80 5.02 -12.17 -5.17
N MET A 81 5.28 -10.87 -5.02
CA MET A 81 5.31 -10.21 -3.71
C MET A 81 3.95 -10.31 -3.02
N ALA A 82 2.86 -10.09 -3.75
CA ALA A 82 1.50 -10.21 -3.22
C ALA A 82 1.23 -11.64 -2.72
N ALA A 83 1.60 -12.67 -3.49
CA ALA A 83 1.45 -14.07 -3.08
C ALA A 83 2.22 -14.36 -1.79
N ARG A 84 3.48 -13.96 -1.72
CA ARG A 84 4.28 -14.15 -0.50
C ARG A 84 3.75 -13.33 0.70
N THR A 85 3.11 -12.20 0.45
CA THR A 85 2.44 -11.42 1.51
C THR A 85 1.20 -12.16 2.02
N VAL A 86 0.45 -12.80 1.13
CA VAL A 86 -0.69 -13.66 1.48
C VAL A 86 -0.21 -14.86 2.33
N ASP A 87 0.94 -15.46 2.03
CA ASP A 87 1.52 -16.53 2.85
C ASP A 87 1.82 -16.07 4.29
N ILE A 88 2.19 -14.80 4.48
CA ILE A 88 2.50 -14.23 5.80
C ILE A 88 1.24 -13.83 6.56
N MET A 89 0.27 -13.22 5.88
CA MET A 89 -0.88 -12.56 6.51
C MET A 89 -2.19 -13.35 6.39
N GLY A 90 -2.27 -14.28 5.47
CA GLY A 90 -3.52 -14.92 5.06
C GLY A 90 -4.27 -14.11 4.00
N ILE A 91 -5.02 -14.83 3.15
CA ILE A 91 -5.71 -14.27 1.98
C ILE A 91 -6.73 -13.18 2.33
N ASN A 92 -7.32 -13.21 3.51
CA ASN A 92 -8.39 -12.29 3.90
C ASN A 92 -7.89 -10.93 4.43
N ASN A 93 -6.58 -10.79 4.66
CA ASN A 93 -5.97 -9.60 5.28
C ASN A 93 -5.17 -8.75 4.29
N VAL A 94 -5.18 -9.11 3.01
CA VAL A 94 -4.41 -8.43 1.95
C VAL A 94 -5.35 -7.89 0.89
N GLY A 95 -5.12 -6.65 0.47
CA GLY A 95 -5.84 -6.01 -0.63
C GLY A 95 -4.94 -5.05 -1.40
N ILE A 96 -5.49 -4.32 -2.35
CA ILE A 96 -4.77 -3.26 -3.07
C ILE A 96 -5.05 -1.92 -2.40
N GLY A 97 -3.99 -1.14 -2.17
CA GLY A 97 -4.04 0.24 -1.71
C GLY A 97 -3.19 1.11 -2.62
N SER A 98 -3.74 1.45 -3.78
CA SER A 98 -2.96 1.96 -4.93
C SER A 98 -2.14 3.21 -4.63
N ASP A 99 -2.59 4.07 -3.73
CA ASP A 99 -2.00 5.40 -3.49
C ASP A 99 -1.84 6.20 -4.80
N LEU A 100 -2.80 6.02 -5.71
CA LEU A 100 -2.75 6.55 -7.06
C LEU A 100 -3.07 8.05 -7.07
N CYS A 101 -2.11 8.84 -7.49
CA CYS A 101 -2.24 10.30 -7.64
C CYS A 101 -2.09 10.67 -9.11
N LEU A 102 -3.18 11.04 -9.75
CA LEU A 102 -3.20 11.41 -11.18
C LEU A 102 -3.31 12.92 -11.35
N ASN A 103 -2.61 13.41 -12.37
CA ASN A 103 -2.73 14.80 -12.86
C ASN A 103 -2.48 15.88 -11.78
N GLN A 104 -1.68 15.58 -10.78
CA GLN A 104 -1.27 16.57 -9.78
C GLN A 104 -0.01 17.30 -10.26
N PRO A 105 -0.06 18.63 -10.44
CA PRO A 105 1.13 19.39 -10.80
C PRO A 105 2.16 19.39 -9.67
N ASP A 106 3.44 19.48 -10.00
CA ASP A 106 4.56 19.50 -9.06
C ASP A 106 4.38 20.52 -7.94
N SER A 107 3.78 21.68 -8.26
CA SER A 107 3.51 22.74 -7.27
C SER A 107 2.54 22.32 -6.17
N VAL A 108 1.55 21.47 -6.49
CA VAL A 108 0.62 20.92 -5.49
C VAL A 108 1.34 19.91 -4.60
N VAL A 109 2.15 19.04 -5.19
CA VAL A 109 2.93 18.04 -4.44
C VAL A 109 3.93 18.72 -3.52
N GLU A 110 4.62 19.74 -4.01
CA GLU A 110 5.54 20.56 -3.22
C GLU A 110 4.82 21.24 -2.05
N TRP A 111 3.64 21.81 -2.30
CA TRP A 111 2.82 22.42 -1.26
C TRP A 111 2.34 21.39 -0.21
N MET A 112 1.88 20.23 -0.63
CA MET A 112 1.47 19.16 0.28
C MET A 112 2.58 18.72 1.23
N ARG A 113 3.83 18.68 0.74
CA ARG A 113 5.00 18.27 1.53
C ARG A 113 5.50 19.36 2.47
N ASN A 114 5.42 20.61 2.07
CA ASN A 114 6.07 21.72 2.73
C ASN A 114 5.10 22.70 3.39
N GLY A 115 3.88 22.81 2.87
CA GLY A 115 2.95 23.84 3.31
C GLY A 115 3.49 25.27 3.06
N THR A 116 2.95 26.23 3.81
CA THR A 116 3.29 27.67 3.63
C THR A 116 4.51 28.12 4.44
N TRP A 117 4.80 27.44 5.57
CA TRP A 117 5.72 27.96 6.58
C TRP A 117 7.06 27.26 6.67
N THR A 118 7.29 26.25 5.85
CA THR A 118 8.54 25.47 5.85
C THR A 118 9.70 26.31 5.33
N LYS A 119 10.74 26.48 6.14
CA LYS A 119 11.96 27.20 5.77
C LYS A 119 12.89 26.40 4.85
N THR A 120 12.96 25.09 5.06
CA THR A 120 13.78 24.18 4.27
C THR A 120 12.90 23.22 3.52
N LYS A 121 12.94 23.26 2.18
CA LYS A 121 12.10 22.42 1.33
C LYS A 121 12.41 20.94 1.53
N ASN A 122 11.35 20.17 1.79
CA ASN A 122 11.37 18.71 1.83
C ASN A 122 10.80 18.18 0.50
N PHE A 123 11.59 17.43 -0.22
CA PHE A 123 11.15 16.78 -1.47
C PHE A 123 10.63 15.36 -1.24
N GLY A 124 10.53 14.90 0.02
CA GLY A 124 10.15 13.53 0.36
C GLY A 124 11.11 12.54 -0.28
N GLU A 125 10.57 11.57 -0.99
CA GLU A 125 11.34 10.58 -1.76
C GLU A 125 11.70 11.08 -3.17
N GLY A 126 11.29 12.29 -3.55
CA GLY A 126 11.68 12.97 -4.79
C GLY A 126 12.99 13.75 -4.67
N SER A 127 13.17 14.73 -5.54
CA SER A 127 14.33 15.61 -5.53
C SER A 127 13.96 17.02 -6.01
N LYS A 128 14.89 17.98 -5.86
CA LYS A 128 14.70 19.34 -6.37
C LYS A 128 14.36 19.38 -7.88
N ASN A 129 14.91 18.44 -8.65
CA ASN A 129 14.70 18.37 -10.11
C ASN A 129 13.48 17.52 -10.48
N LYS A 130 12.90 16.77 -9.53
CA LYS A 130 11.71 15.95 -9.70
C LYS A 130 10.88 16.04 -8.41
N PRO A 131 10.26 17.19 -8.13
CA PRO A 131 9.57 17.45 -6.87
C PRO A 131 8.18 16.84 -6.81
N GLY A 132 7.64 16.42 -7.96
CA GLY A 132 6.30 15.86 -8.11
C GLY A 132 6.18 14.38 -7.71
N PHE A 133 5.05 13.79 -8.05
CA PHE A 133 4.87 12.34 -7.93
C PHE A 133 5.68 11.60 -9.00
N PRO A 134 6.24 10.42 -8.69
CA PRO A 134 6.89 9.59 -9.68
C PRO A 134 5.87 9.07 -10.70
N GLN A 135 6.34 8.73 -11.90
CA GLN A 135 5.52 8.04 -12.88
C GLN A 135 5.13 6.65 -12.37
N GLN A 136 3.94 6.22 -12.73
CA GLN A 136 3.47 4.88 -12.43
C GLN A 136 4.14 3.83 -13.35
N PRO A 137 4.24 2.56 -12.92
CA PRO A 137 4.62 1.47 -13.80
C PRO A 137 3.65 1.35 -15.00
N ASP A 138 4.16 0.95 -16.16
CA ASP A 138 3.39 0.87 -17.42
C ASP A 138 2.10 0.04 -17.31
N TRP A 139 2.10 -0.97 -16.46
CA TRP A 139 0.95 -1.84 -16.25
C TRP A 139 -0.10 -1.27 -15.29
N PHE A 140 0.19 -0.12 -14.62
CA PHE A 140 -0.75 0.53 -13.71
C PHE A 140 -0.67 2.07 -13.82
N LEU A 141 -0.97 2.61 -14.99
CA LEU A 141 -0.95 4.06 -15.21
C LEU A 141 -2.14 4.79 -14.59
N ASP A 142 -3.28 4.10 -14.48
CA ASP A 142 -4.52 4.59 -13.89
C ASP A 142 -5.39 3.42 -13.41
N ALA A 143 -6.62 3.70 -12.97
CA ALA A 143 -7.54 2.68 -12.45
C ALA A 143 -7.86 1.53 -13.43
N ARG A 144 -7.67 1.71 -14.74
CA ARG A 144 -7.82 0.61 -15.73
C ARG A 144 -6.77 -0.48 -15.55
N GLY A 145 -5.64 -0.15 -14.92
CA GLY A 145 -4.59 -1.10 -14.56
C GLY A 145 -5.01 -2.21 -13.60
N PHE A 146 -6.16 -2.10 -12.91
CA PHE A 146 -6.71 -3.20 -12.11
C PHE A 146 -6.95 -4.46 -12.93
N LYS A 147 -7.27 -4.33 -14.23
CA LYS A 147 -7.40 -5.47 -15.14
C LYS A 147 -6.06 -6.21 -15.34
N ASN A 148 -4.95 -5.48 -15.37
CA ASN A 148 -3.63 -6.08 -15.45
C ASN A 148 -3.28 -6.82 -14.15
N LEU A 149 -3.62 -6.25 -13.00
CA LEU A 149 -3.46 -6.92 -11.70
C LEU A 149 -4.27 -8.23 -11.64
N GLU A 150 -5.52 -8.21 -12.09
CA GLU A 150 -6.35 -9.42 -12.17
C GLU A 150 -5.65 -10.51 -12.99
N THR A 151 -5.17 -10.15 -14.17
CA THR A 151 -4.46 -11.09 -15.06
C THR A 151 -3.16 -11.58 -14.40
N GLY A 152 -2.37 -10.68 -13.83
CA GLY A 152 -1.10 -11.02 -13.19
C GLY A 152 -1.26 -11.98 -12.00
N LEU A 153 -2.24 -11.73 -11.12
CA LEU A 153 -2.54 -12.61 -9.98
C LEU A 153 -2.97 -14.01 -10.45
N LYS A 154 -3.81 -14.09 -11.46
CA LYS A 154 -4.22 -15.39 -12.05
C LYS A 154 -3.04 -16.14 -12.68
N ASN A 155 -2.14 -15.44 -13.36
CA ASN A 155 -0.98 -16.05 -14.01
C ASN A 155 -0.01 -16.69 -13.01
N ILE A 156 0.08 -16.16 -11.78
CA ILE A 156 0.90 -16.76 -10.72
C ILE A 156 0.15 -17.78 -9.85
N GLY A 157 -1.10 -18.12 -10.21
CA GLY A 157 -1.85 -19.24 -9.65
C GLY A 157 -3.00 -18.90 -8.70
N PHE A 158 -3.33 -17.62 -8.47
CA PHE A 158 -4.53 -17.28 -7.71
C PHE A 158 -5.79 -17.69 -8.50
N ASN A 159 -6.73 -18.34 -7.84
CA ASN A 159 -8.04 -18.62 -8.39
C ASN A 159 -8.92 -17.34 -8.45
N ASN A 160 -10.09 -17.43 -9.06
CA ASN A 160 -10.99 -16.27 -9.21
C ASN A 160 -11.46 -15.70 -7.87
N GLU A 161 -11.74 -16.56 -6.89
CA GLU A 161 -12.21 -16.12 -5.57
C GLU A 161 -11.15 -15.32 -4.84
N ASP A 162 -9.92 -15.84 -4.75
CA ASP A 162 -8.82 -15.19 -4.07
C ASP A 162 -8.36 -13.92 -4.79
N THR A 163 -8.37 -13.91 -6.13
CA THR A 163 -8.13 -12.70 -6.92
C THR A 163 -9.14 -11.62 -6.58
N ASN A 164 -10.44 -11.93 -6.53
CA ASN A 164 -11.47 -10.96 -6.15
C ASN A 164 -11.36 -10.48 -4.71
N LYS A 165 -10.91 -11.34 -3.79
CA LYS A 165 -10.60 -10.93 -2.41
C LYS A 165 -9.53 -9.83 -2.39
N ILE A 166 -8.40 -10.06 -3.05
CA ILE A 166 -7.30 -9.09 -3.10
C ILE A 166 -7.72 -7.80 -3.80
N LEU A 167 -8.48 -7.88 -4.89
CA LEU A 167 -8.86 -6.72 -5.70
C LEU A 167 -9.94 -5.85 -5.06
N GLY A 168 -10.68 -6.33 -4.05
CA GLY A 168 -11.68 -5.47 -3.40
C GLY A 168 -12.52 -6.12 -2.31
N ASN A 169 -12.86 -7.42 -2.39
CA ASN A 169 -13.79 -8.03 -1.45
C ASN A 169 -13.28 -8.00 -0.01
N ASN A 170 -11.97 -8.11 0.20
CA ASN A 170 -11.38 -8.02 1.53
C ASN A 170 -11.59 -6.63 2.14
N TRP A 171 -11.38 -5.57 1.37
CA TRP A 171 -11.67 -4.21 1.82
C TRP A 171 -13.15 -4.01 2.14
N TYR A 172 -14.03 -4.49 1.28
CA TYR A 172 -15.47 -4.42 1.52
C TYR A 172 -15.85 -5.11 2.84
N ASN A 173 -15.36 -6.33 3.07
CA ASN A 173 -15.64 -7.08 4.29
C ASN A 173 -15.03 -6.42 5.53
N PHE A 174 -13.80 -5.91 5.43
CA PHE A 174 -13.13 -5.18 6.50
C PHE A 174 -13.95 -3.96 6.94
N TYR A 175 -14.34 -3.09 6.01
CA TYR A 175 -15.14 -1.91 6.34
C TYR A 175 -16.53 -2.27 6.89
N LYS A 176 -17.16 -3.31 6.37
CA LYS A 176 -18.43 -3.80 6.88
C LYS A 176 -18.32 -4.30 8.33
N GLY A 177 -17.20 -4.86 8.73
CA GLY A 177 -16.94 -5.34 10.10
C GLY A 177 -16.60 -4.23 11.11
N ILE A 178 -16.27 -3.02 10.64
CA ILE A 178 -15.93 -1.88 11.50
C ILE A 178 -17.19 -1.14 12.00
N ASN A 179 -18.26 -1.14 11.23
CA ASN A 179 -19.53 -0.47 11.53
C ASN A 179 -20.34 -1.16 12.63
#